data_b2ac42053ffdc662cd373d1c7d94ebe1
#
_entry.id   b2ac42053ffdc662cd373d1c7d94ebe1
#
_cell.length_a   1.000
_cell.length_b   1.000
_cell.length_c   1.000
_cell.angle_alpha   90.00
_cell.angle_beta   90.00
_cell.angle_gamma   90.00
#
_symmetry.space_group_name_H-M   'P 1'
#
loop_
_entity.id
_entity.type
_entity.pdbx_description
1 polymer ?
#
loop_
_entity_poly.entity_id
_entity_poly.type
_entity_poly.pdbx_seq_one_letter_code
_entity_poly.pdbx_strand_id
1 'polypeptide(L)'
;MDVPQFNVVEYDLYGTRYKMDVSPLLTITNAGLESATDMEIDEHLEKIAAYRHSIATLKEAIGTEFVKAQEAYDKWQSGKWIDVNRIAIERRRHLKEETGGQGGWFGSITKEELKGILLTSFEEEYNQYNHPVVKYRMMDRVIGNLLKILEDRGSQIQTIVRRKAGLRRGD
;
A
#
# COMPACT_ATOMS: atom_id res chain seq x y z
N MET A 1 -20.68 7.52 -16.62
CA MET A 1 -19.75 6.58 -15.95
C MET A 1 -19.33 7.27 -14.67
N ASP A 2 -19.85 6.81 -13.54
CA ASP A 2 -19.42 7.34 -12.24
C ASP A 2 -17.99 6.84 -11.99
N VAL A 3 -17.06 7.78 -11.96
CA VAL A 3 -15.66 7.51 -11.56
C VAL A 3 -15.73 7.10 -10.09
N PRO A 4 -15.21 5.93 -9.70
CA PRO A 4 -15.18 5.53 -8.30
C PRO A 4 -14.49 6.62 -7.48
N GLN A 5 -15.20 7.19 -6.52
CA GLN A 5 -14.65 8.23 -5.64
C GLN A 5 -13.71 7.57 -4.64
N PHE A 6 -12.44 7.47 -4.98
CA PHE A 6 -11.36 7.01 -4.06
C PHE A 6 -10.98 8.05 -3.00
N ASN A 7 -11.83 9.03 -2.77
CA ASN A 7 -11.54 10.15 -1.87
C ASN A 7 -11.88 9.84 -0.41
N VAL A 8 -12.52 8.70 -0.16
CA VAL A 8 -12.84 8.22 1.19
C VAL A 8 -11.99 6.98 1.47
N VAL A 9 -11.19 7.04 2.51
CA VAL A 9 -10.39 5.91 2.98
C VAL A 9 -10.93 5.47 4.33
N GLU A 10 -11.35 4.21 4.39
CA GLU A 10 -11.73 3.54 5.62
C GLU A 10 -10.69 2.46 5.94
N TYR A 11 -10.23 2.41 7.18
CA TYR A 11 -9.24 1.44 7.62
C TYR A 11 -9.38 1.15 9.11
N ASP A 12 -9.01 -0.07 9.49
CA ASP A 12 -8.91 -0.48 10.88
C ASP A 12 -7.44 -0.51 11.30
N LEU A 13 -7.12 0.23 12.36
CA LEU A 13 -5.81 0.24 12.98
C LEU A 13 -5.96 0.07 14.48
N TYR A 14 -5.28 -0.90 15.06
CA TYR A 14 -5.36 -1.23 16.51
C TYR A 14 -6.79 -1.45 17.04
N GLY A 15 -7.68 -2.03 16.20
CA GLY A 15 -9.08 -2.26 16.58
C GLY A 15 -9.95 -1.01 16.52
N THR A 16 -9.42 0.12 16.06
CA THR A 16 -10.18 1.36 15.85
C THR A 16 -10.40 1.57 14.36
N ARG A 17 -11.66 1.79 13.98
CA ARG A 17 -12.04 2.11 12.60
C ARG A 17 -11.87 3.60 12.36
N TYR A 18 -11.05 3.95 11.39
CA TYR A 18 -10.83 5.30 10.92
C TYR A 18 -11.51 5.52 9.58
N LYS A 19 -12.06 6.70 9.41
CA LYS A 19 -12.62 7.14 8.14
C LYS A 19 -12.08 8.52 7.84
N MET A 20 -11.49 8.69 6.67
CA MET A 20 -10.99 9.97 6.20
C MET A 20 -11.59 10.28 4.83
N ASP A 21 -12.28 11.41 4.73
CA ASP A 21 -12.86 11.92 3.50
C ASP A 21 -12.12 13.18 3.08
N VAL A 22 -11.38 13.10 1.97
CA VAL A 22 -10.66 14.24 1.38
C VAL A 22 -11.44 14.89 0.24
N SER A 23 -12.65 14.40 -0.07
CA SER A 23 -13.50 14.97 -1.13
C SER A 23 -13.69 16.47 -1.01
N PRO A 24 -13.95 17.05 0.21
CA PRO A 24 -14.14 18.50 0.35
C PRO A 24 -12.95 19.33 -0.11
N LEU A 25 -11.73 18.76 -0.05
CA LEU A 25 -10.50 19.45 -0.46
C LEU A 25 -10.26 19.41 -1.98
N LEU A 26 -10.91 18.45 -2.66
CA LEU A 26 -10.70 18.19 -4.08
C LEU A 26 -11.85 18.75 -4.95
N THR A 27 -12.99 19.11 -4.34
CA THR A 27 -14.19 19.56 -5.08
C THR A 27 -14.11 21.01 -5.55
N ILE A 28 -13.29 21.87 -4.93
CA ILE A 28 -13.14 23.26 -5.37
C ILE A 28 -12.36 23.26 -6.69
N THR A 29 -13.03 23.74 -7.74
CA THR A 29 -12.39 23.86 -9.08
C THR A 29 -11.33 24.96 -9.10
N ASN A 30 -10.45 24.97 -10.09
CA ASN A 30 -9.48 26.05 -10.28
C ASN A 30 -10.19 27.39 -10.51
N ALA A 31 -11.31 27.42 -11.23
CA ALA A 31 -12.13 28.62 -11.42
C ALA A 31 -12.72 29.11 -10.07
N GLY A 32 -13.15 28.20 -9.21
CA GLY A 32 -13.59 28.54 -7.85
C GLY A 32 -12.48 29.17 -7.01
N LEU A 33 -11.25 28.65 -7.10
CA LEU A 33 -10.09 29.22 -6.41
C LEU A 33 -9.67 30.60 -6.99
N GLU A 34 -9.81 30.79 -8.27
CA GLU A 34 -9.52 32.08 -8.92
C GLU A 34 -10.51 33.18 -8.48
N SER A 35 -11.76 32.80 -8.19
CA SER A 35 -12.79 33.73 -7.67
C SER A 35 -12.81 33.87 -6.14
N ALA A 36 -12.18 32.95 -5.40
CA ALA A 36 -12.14 32.94 -3.94
C ALA A 36 -11.38 34.16 -3.37
N THR A 37 -11.75 34.57 -2.18
CA THR A 37 -11.02 35.60 -1.42
C THR A 37 -9.70 35.05 -0.89
N ASP A 38 -8.76 35.89 -0.52
CA ASP A 38 -7.49 35.49 0.05
C ASP A 38 -7.71 34.68 1.35
N MET A 39 -8.70 35.08 2.18
CA MET A 39 -9.06 34.38 3.41
C MET A 39 -9.58 32.94 3.14
N GLU A 40 -10.45 32.76 2.14
CA GLU A 40 -10.95 31.43 1.76
C GLU A 40 -9.85 30.53 1.24
N ILE A 41 -8.87 31.09 0.52
CA ILE A 41 -7.70 30.38 0.05
C ILE A 41 -6.81 29.93 1.21
N ASP A 42 -6.56 30.83 2.19
CA ASP A 42 -5.75 30.51 3.37
C ASP A 42 -6.41 29.42 4.21
N GLU A 43 -7.72 29.50 4.48
CA GLU A 43 -8.46 28.44 5.16
C GLU A 43 -8.37 27.09 4.43
N HIS A 44 -8.37 27.12 3.10
CA HIS A 44 -8.27 25.90 2.31
C HIS A 44 -6.88 25.28 2.40
N LEU A 45 -5.82 26.11 2.39
CA LEU A 45 -4.45 25.67 2.56
C LEU A 45 -4.20 25.10 3.97
N GLU A 46 -4.76 25.74 5.01
CA GLU A 46 -4.69 25.24 6.40
C GLU A 46 -5.36 23.85 6.53
N LYS A 47 -6.55 23.68 5.93
CA LYS A 47 -7.23 22.38 5.89
C LYS A 47 -6.37 21.32 5.20
N ILE A 48 -5.80 21.64 4.03
CA ILE A 48 -4.88 20.71 3.32
C ILE A 48 -3.69 20.34 4.20
N ALA A 49 -3.07 21.30 4.88
CA ALA A 49 -1.94 21.05 5.76
C ALA A 49 -2.32 20.14 6.94
N ALA A 50 -3.47 20.37 7.58
CA ALA A 50 -3.98 19.55 8.66
C ALA A 50 -4.26 18.10 8.21
N TYR A 51 -4.88 17.91 7.05
CA TYR A 51 -5.13 16.58 6.48
C TYR A 51 -3.82 15.87 6.12
N ARG A 52 -2.87 16.59 5.50
CA ARG A 52 -1.55 16.02 5.19
C ARG A 52 -0.84 15.53 6.44
N HIS A 53 -0.87 16.29 7.53
CA HIS A 53 -0.27 15.89 8.80
C HIS A 53 -0.94 14.62 9.34
N SER A 54 -2.26 14.56 9.38
CA SER A 54 -3.01 13.39 9.84
C SER A 54 -2.72 12.15 8.99
N ILE A 55 -2.66 12.31 7.66
CA ILE A 55 -2.37 11.21 6.72
C ILE A 55 -0.90 10.75 6.86
N ALA A 56 0.04 11.67 7.08
CA ALA A 56 1.44 11.31 7.31
C ALA A 56 1.61 10.49 8.59
N THR A 57 0.98 10.91 9.69
CA THR A 57 0.98 10.14 10.95
C THR A 57 0.39 8.75 10.78
N LEU A 58 -0.72 8.65 10.02
CA LEU A 58 -1.31 7.36 9.69
C LEU A 58 -0.36 6.49 8.87
N LYS A 59 0.33 7.06 7.88
CA LYS A 59 1.31 6.34 7.07
C LYS A 59 2.43 5.74 7.91
N GLU A 60 2.94 6.47 8.89
CA GLU A 60 3.95 5.97 9.83
C GLU A 60 3.44 4.79 10.65
N ALA A 61 2.20 4.89 11.17
CA ALA A 61 1.58 3.80 11.91
C ALA A 61 1.39 2.54 11.05
N ILE A 62 0.91 2.69 9.82
CA ILE A 62 0.78 1.58 8.86
C ILE A 62 2.13 1.00 8.49
N GLY A 63 3.15 1.84 8.29
CA GLY A 63 4.52 1.39 8.04
C GLY A 63 5.05 0.51 9.17
N THR A 64 4.79 0.89 10.42
CA THR A 64 5.15 0.10 11.60
C THR A 64 4.47 -1.27 11.61
N GLU A 65 3.17 -1.32 11.34
CA GLU A 65 2.41 -2.58 11.27
C GLU A 65 2.84 -3.45 10.07
N PHE A 66 3.19 -2.83 8.95
CA PHE A 66 3.76 -3.55 7.81
C PHE A 66 5.07 -4.24 8.15
N VAL A 67 5.99 -3.53 8.84
CA VAL A 67 7.28 -4.11 9.27
C VAL A 67 7.04 -5.31 10.20
N LYS A 68 6.18 -5.18 11.21
CA LYS A 68 5.83 -6.29 12.12
C LYS A 68 5.24 -7.49 11.37
N ALA A 69 4.33 -7.24 10.44
CA ALA A 69 3.71 -8.29 9.63
C ALA A 69 4.76 -8.99 8.74
N GLN A 70 5.67 -8.22 8.13
CA GLN A 70 6.76 -8.75 7.31
C GLN A 70 7.72 -9.62 8.14
N GLU A 71 8.13 -9.15 9.31
CA GLU A 71 9.00 -9.91 10.22
C GLU A 71 8.34 -11.23 10.68
N ALA A 72 7.04 -11.18 11.00
CA ALA A 72 6.29 -12.39 11.36
C ALA A 72 6.23 -13.39 10.21
N TYR A 73 5.98 -12.91 8.98
CA TYR A 73 5.98 -13.74 7.78
C TYR A 73 7.37 -14.34 7.50
N ASP A 74 8.43 -13.55 7.56
CA ASP A 74 9.80 -14.00 7.27
C ASP A 74 10.26 -15.03 8.30
N LYS A 75 9.91 -14.83 9.58
CA LYS A 75 10.20 -15.79 10.65
C LYS A 75 9.46 -17.11 10.44
N TRP A 76 8.17 -17.07 10.11
CA TRP A 76 7.39 -18.25 9.78
C TRP A 76 7.96 -18.98 8.56
N GLN A 77 8.21 -18.26 7.47
CA GLN A 77 8.77 -18.82 6.24
C GLN A 77 10.12 -19.50 6.49
N SER A 78 11.00 -18.86 7.24
CA SER A 78 12.32 -19.42 7.61
C SER A 78 12.18 -20.69 8.43
N GLY A 79 11.21 -20.73 9.37
CA GLY A 79 10.92 -21.93 10.16
C GLY A 79 10.41 -23.11 9.33
N LYS A 80 9.62 -22.83 8.27
CA LYS A 80 9.06 -23.86 7.38
C LYS A 80 10.06 -24.36 6.32
N TRP A 81 11.18 -23.67 6.13
CA TRP A 81 12.12 -24.00 5.05
C TRP A 81 12.69 -25.42 5.12
N ILE A 82 12.90 -25.94 6.32
CA ILE A 82 13.38 -27.31 6.54
C ILE A 82 12.33 -28.33 6.07
N ASP A 83 11.06 -28.12 6.46
CA ASP A 83 9.95 -29.00 6.07
C ASP A 83 9.71 -28.98 4.56
N VAL A 84 9.74 -27.78 3.95
CA VAL A 84 9.58 -27.61 2.50
C VAL A 84 10.68 -28.35 1.73
N ASN A 85 11.95 -28.24 2.17
CA ASN A 85 13.05 -28.98 1.55
C ASN A 85 12.88 -30.49 1.70
N ARG A 86 12.44 -30.98 2.87
CA ARG A 86 12.17 -32.41 3.08
C ARG A 86 11.09 -32.90 2.13
N ILE A 87 9.96 -32.17 2.01
CA ILE A 87 8.88 -32.51 1.08
C ILE A 87 9.36 -32.52 -0.37
N ALA A 88 10.19 -31.55 -0.77
CA ALA A 88 10.76 -31.52 -2.11
C ALA A 88 11.62 -32.75 -2.42
N ILE A 89 12.49 -33.15 -1.48
CA ILE A 89 13.35 -34.35 -1.61
C ILE A 89 12.49 -35.61 -1.69
N GLU A 90 11.48 -35.75 -0.84
CA GLU A 90 10.57 -36.89 -0.83
C GLU A 90 9.80 -37.03 -2.15
N ARG A 91 9.23 -35.93 -2.65
CA ARG A 91 8.53 -35.91 -3.96
C ARG A 91 9.43 -36.36 -5.10
N ARG A 92 10.68 -35.90 -5.12
CA ARG A 92 11.66 -36.31 -6.15
C ARG A 92 12.06 -37.78 -6.03
N ARG A 93 12.17 -38.29 -4.80
CA ARG A 93 12.44 -39.70 -4.60
C ARG A 93 11.31 -40.56 -5.14
N HIS A 94 10.04 -40.23 -4.83
CA HIS A 94 8.89 -40.94 -5.38
C HIS A 94 8.85 -40.89 -6.91
N LEU A 95 9.03 -39.71 -7.51
CA LEU A 95 9.10 -39.59 -8.97
C LEU A 95 10.19 -40.46 -9.60
N LYS A 96 11.35 -40.57 -8.96
CA LYS A 96 12.44 -41.44 -9.43
C LYS A 96 12.07 -42.90 -9.32
N GLU A 97 11.39 -43.31 -8.26
CA GLU A 97 10.90 -44.68 -8.06
C GLU A 97 9.83 -45.06 -9.11
N GLU A 98 8.86 -44.16 -9.33
CA GLU A 98 7.79 -44.37 -10.33
C GLU A 98 8.30 -44.43 -11.77
N THR A 99 9.32 -43.68 -12.12
CA THR A 99 9.90 -43.61 -13.46
C THR A 99 10.97 -44.68 -13.69
N GLY A 100 11.22 -45.58 -12.72
CA GLY A 100 12.25 -46.60 -12.81
C GLY A 100 13.66 -46.05 -13.00
N GLY A 101 13.90 -44.78 -12.62
CA GLY A 101 15.18 -44.09 -12.80
C GLY A 101 15.49 -43.64 -14.23
N GLN A 102 14.57 -43.87 -15.18
CA GLN A 102 14.71 -43.45 -16.58
C GLN A 102 14.24 -42.05 -16.87
N GLY A 103 13.61 -41.38 -15.89
CA GLY A 103 13.25 -39.97 -15.98
C GLY A 103 14.47 -39.09 -15.80
N GLY A 104 14.69 -38.23 -16.77
CA GLY A 104 15.87 -37.41 -16.97
C GLY A 104 16.50 -36.77 -15.74
N TRP A 105 17.59 -36.09 -15.94
CA TRP A 105 18.38 -35.39 -14.94
C TRP A 105 17.51 -34.51 -14.03
N PHE A 106 17.29 -34.97 -12.80
CA PHE A 106 16.64 -34.17 -11.78
C PHE A 106 17.64 -33.11 -11.29
N GLY A 107 17.58 -31.91 -11.87
CA GLY A 107 18.41 -30.79 -11.47
C GLY A 107 18.32 -30.44 -9.99
N SER A 108 19.02 -29.42 -9.54
CA SER A 108 18.87 -28.90 -8.18
C SER A 108 17.42 -28.43 -7.93
N ILE A 109 16.94 -28.53 -6.68
CA ILE A 109 15.65 -28.05 -6.29
C ILE A 109 15.63 -26.53 -6.51
N THR A 110 14.66 -26.03 -7.27
CA THR A 110 14.57 -24.61 -7.60
C THR A 110 13.83 -23.85 -6.51
N LYS A 111 14.06 -22.52 -6.44
CA LYS A 111 13.33 -21.64 -5.52
C LYS A 111 11.83 -21.63 -5.82
N GLU A 112 11.45 -21.71 -7.09
CA GLU A 112 10.06 -21.76 -7.56
C GLU A 112 9.37 -23.04 -7.09
N GLU A 113 10.06 -24.19 -7.17
CA GLU A 113 9.55 -25.47 -6.66
C GLU A 113 9.32 -25.41 -5.15
N LEU A 114 10.28 -24.89 -4.39
CA LEU A 114 10.16 -24.74 -2.94
C LEU A 114 9.02 -23.78 -2.58
N LYS A 115 8.86 -22.67 -3.31
CA LYS A 115 7.75 -21.74 -3.13
C LYS A 115 6.40 -22.39 -3.45
N GLY A 116 6.32 -23.20 -4.51
CA GLY A 116 5.14 -23.97 -4.85
C GLY A 116 4.74 -24.94 -3.73
N ILE A 117 5.70 -25.65 -3.15
CA ILE A 117 5.48 -26.56 -2.02
C ILE A 117 4.99 -25.79 -0.78
N LEU A 118 5.60 -24.64 -0.48
CA LEU A 118 5.19 -23.78 0.63
C LEU A 118 3.72 -23.39 0.50
N LEU A 119 3.32 -22.95 -0.70
CA LEU A 119 1.95 -22.51 -0.98
C LEU A 119 0.93 -23.66 -0.88
N THR A 120 1.28 -24.85 -1.39
CA THR A 120 0.34 -25.97 -1.47
C THR A 120 0.29 -26.82 -0.20
N SER A 121 1.41 -26.97 0.51
CA SER A 121 1.48 -27.83 1.70
C SER A 121 1.19 -27.08 3.00
N PHE A 122 1.25 -25.72 3.00
CA PHE A 122 1.04 -24.88 4.17
C PHE A 122 0.11 -23.70 3.83
N GLU A 123 -0.89 -23.91 3.00
CA GLU A 123 -1.76 -22.85 2.45
C GLU A 123 -2.45 -22.00 3.54
N GLU A 124 -3.01 -22.64 4.57
CA GLU A 124 -3.70 -21.93 5.64
C GLU A 124 -2.73 -21.04 6.43
N GLU A 125 -1.59 -21.60 6.84
CA GLU A 125 -0.58 -20.84 7.55
C GLU A 125 0.01 -19.73 6.67
N TYR A 126 0.28 -20.03 5.38
CA TYR A 126 0.74 -19.03 4.42
C TYR A 126 -0.23 -17.86 4.35
N ASN A 127 -1.52 -18.13 4.19
CA ASN A 127 -2.54 -17.09 4.12
C ASN A 127 -2.62 -16.30 5.42
N GLN A 128 -2.52 -16.96 6.57
CA GLN A 128 -2.53 -16.31 7.88
C GLN A 128 -1.40 -15.28 8.01
N TYR A 129 -0.18 -15.62 7.62
CA TYR A 129 0.98 -14.71 7.75
C TYR A 129 1.13 -13.74 6.58
N ASN A 130 0.77 -14.13 5.36
CA ASN A 130 0.90 -13.28 4.18
C ASN A 130 -0.22 -12.23 4.06
N HIS A 131 -1.43 -12.55 4.52
CA HIS A 131 -2.57 -11.62 4.42
C HIS A 131 -2.32 -10.26 5.09
N PRO A 132 -1.80 -10.17 6.32
CA PRO A 132 -1.44 -8.90 6.93
C PRO A 132 -0.39 -8.12 6.13
N VAL A 133 0.62 -8.80 5.58
CA VAL A 133 1.67 -8.18 4.75
C VAL A 133 1.06 -7.51 3.52
N VAL A 134 0.22 -8.25 2.80
CA VAL A 134 -0.47 -7.73 1.61
C VAL A 134 -1.39 -6.57 1.97
N LYS A 135 -2.17 -6.72 3.04
CA LYS A 135 -3.10 -5.69 3.55
C LYS A 135 -2.36 -4.37 3.82
N TYR A 136 -1.34 -4.40 4.65
CA TYR A 136 -0.63 -3.17 5.03
C TYR A 136 0.16 -2.56 3.88
N ARG A 137 0.71 -3.37 2.98
CA ARG A 137 1.36 -2.88 1.75
C ARG A 137 0.38 -2.12 0.85
N MET A 138 -0.84 -2.65 0.69
CA MET A 138 -1.87 -1.98 -0.10
C MET A 138 -2.30 -0.67 0.57
N MET A 139 -2.48 -0.67 1.90
CA MET A 139 -2.83 0.53 2.66
C MET A 139 -1.75 1.61 2.55
N ASP A 140 -0.47 1.28 2.70
CA ASP A 140 0.64 2.21 2.54
C ASP A 140 0.63 2.86 1.15
N ARG A 141 0.38 2.07 0.11
CA ARG A 141 0.29 2.57 -1.27
C ARG A 141 -0.87 3.55 -1.46
N VAL A 142 -2.06 3.22 -0.95
CA VAL A 142 -3.25 4.09 -1.05
C VAL A 142 -3.01 5.41 -0.34
N ILE A 143 -2.47 5.36 0.87
CA ILE A 143 -2.17 6.54 1.68
C ILE A 143 -1.06 7.38 1.06
N GLY A 144 -0.04 6.75 0.49
CA GLY A 144 1.00 7.45 -0.27
C GLY A 144 0.45 8.22 -1.47
N ASN A 145 -0.51 7.63 -2.19
CA ASN A 145 -1.20 8.31 -3.29
C ASN A 145 -2.03 9.51 -2.80
N LEU A 146 -2.74 9.38 -1.67
CA LEU A 146 -3.50 10.49 -1.09
C LEU A 146 -2.60 11.65 -0.67
N LEU A 147 -1.46 11.37 -0.03
CA LEU A 147 -0.49 12.41 0.31
C LEU A 147 -0.04 13.17 -0.93
N LYS A 148 0.28 12.46 -2.01
CA LYS A 148 0.69 13.07 -3.26
C LYS A 148 -0.40 13.95 -3.87
N ILE A 149 -1.65 13.47 -3.88
CA ILE A 149 -2.80 14.26 -4.37
C ILE A 149 -2.94 15.58 -3.59
N LEU A 150 -2.80 15.53 -2.26
CA LEU A 150 -2.89 16.73 -1.42
C LEU A 150 -1.69 17.68 -1.63
N GLU A 151 -0.49 17.14 -1.87
CA GLU A 151 0.69 17.92 -2.22
C GLU A 151 0.52 18.65 -3.55
N ASP A 152 0.08 17.92 -4.58
CA ASP A 152 -0.19 18.47 -5.89
C ASP A 152 -1.25 19.57 -5.81
N ARG A 153 -2.31 19.34 -5.00
CA ARG A 153 -3.37 20.34 -4.78
C ARG A 153 -2.86 21.59 -4.09
N GLY A 154 -2.07 21.45 -3.03
CA GLY A 154 -1.44 22.59 -2.36
C GLY A 154 -0.55 23.41 -3.30
N SER A 155 0.23 22.75 -4.15
CA SER A 155 1.07 23.41 -5.14
C SER A 155 0.27 24.16 -6.22
N GLN A 156 -0.86 23.61 -6.67
CA GLN A 156 -1.79 24.27 -7.60
C GLN A 156 -2.35 25.55 -6.99
N ILE A 157 -2.81 25.51 -5.72
CA ILE A 157 -3.35 26.67 -5.03
C ILE A 157 -2.29 27.77 -4.90
N GLN A 158 -1.07 27.42 -4.47
CA GLN A 158 0.04 28.38 -4.39
C GLN A 158 0.36 29.02 -5.75
N THR A 159 0.23 28.29 -6.83
CA THR A 159 0.43 28.82 -8.18
C THR A 159 -0.65 29.85 -8.53
N ILE A 160 -1.91 29.58 -8.18
CA ILE A 160 -3.03 30.52 -8.37
C ILE A 160 -2.81 31.79 -7.53
N VAL A 161 -2.39 31.66 -6.26
CA VAL A 161 -2.07 32.80 -5.39
C VAL A 161 -0.99 33.69 -6.00
N ARG A 162 0.10 33.09 -6.47
CA ARG A 162 1.22 33.84 -7.13
C ARG A 162 0.75 34.56 -8.38
N ARG A 163 -0.09 33.94 -9.20
CA ARG A 163 -0.67 34.55 -10.40
C ARG A 163 -1.56 35.74 -10.05
N LYS A 164 -2.45 35.61 -9.04
CA LYS A 164 -3.28 36.71 -8.54
C LYS A 164 -2.43 37.89 -8.03
N ALA A 165 -1.37 37.60 -7.26
CA ALA A 165 -0.47 38.63 -6.74
C ALA A 165 0.33 39.33 -7.87
N GLY A 166 0.70 38.61 -8.93
CA GLY A 166 1.33 39.18 -10.12
C GLY A 166 0.41 40.13 -10.91
N LEU A 167 -0.85 39.76 -11.06
CA LEU A 167 -1.87 40.60 -11.73
C LEU A 167 -2.14 41.89 -10.94
N ARG A 168 -2.14 41.84 -9.59
CA ARG A 168 -2.32 43.03 -8.73
C ARG A 168 -1.15 44.00 -8.74
N ARG A 169 0.04 43.61 -9.19
CA ARG A 169 1.25 44.46 -9.27
C ARG A 169 1.47 45.06 -10.65
N GLY A 170 0.70 44.64 -11.65
CA GLY A 170 0.78 45.12 -13.03
C GLY A 170 -0.19 46.24 -13.38
N ASP A 171 -1.06 46.61 -12.45
CA ASP A 171 -1.95 47.80 -12.50
C ASP A 171 -1.36 48.92 -11.66
#